data_3ab190b410e1bbcd2de2b3cc889528bc
#
_entry.id   3ab190b410e1bbcd2de2b3cc889528bc
#
_cell.length_a   1.000
_cell.length_b   1.000
_cell.length_c   1.000
_cell.angle_alpha   90.00
_cell.angle_beta   90.00
_cell.angle_gamma   90.00
#
_symmetry.space_group_name_H-M   'P 1'
#
loop_
_entity.id
_entity.type
_entity.pdbx_description
1 polymer ?
#
loop_
_entity_poly.entity_id
_entity_poly.type
_entity_poly.pdbx_seq_one_letter_code
_entity_poly.pdbx_strand_id
1 'polypeptide(L)'
;RAQGYGFEAKVPAPYPLKEFDLANKIAVIGMQEGWCSDYVIATYRRWFVAGLEPGSEPNVSESLREIDQDPERVLELAADETIAKAYLSQTEQAQSKNIFGSPSFIVDGELFWGDDRLEDAVNWALR
;
A
#
# COMPACT_ATOMS: atom_id res chain seq x y z
N ARG A 1 -12.52 -11.44 -8.67
CA ARG A 1 -12.74 -10.96 -7.27
C ARG A 1 -13.08 -9.48 -7.24
N ALA A 2 -12.43 -8.58 -8.01
CA ALA A 2 -12.75 -7.15 -8.03
C ALA A 2 -14.24 -6.85 -8.21
N GLN A 3 -14.91 -7.53 -9.15
CA GLN A 3 -16.36 -7.40 -9.34
C GLN A 3 -17.16 -7.82 -8.10
N GLY A 4 -16.69 -8.85 -7.38
CA GLY A 4 -17.29 -9.26 -6.10
C GLY A 4 -17.16 -8.22 -5.00
N TYR A 5 -16.15 -7.35 -5.08
CA TYR A 5 -15.95 -6.20 -4.19
C TYR A 5 -16.61 -4.91 -4.71
N GLY A 6 -17.34 -4.96 -5.82
CA GLY A 6 -18.15 -3.85 -6.32
C GLY A 6 -17.40 -2.82 -7.17
N PHE A 7 -16.23 -3.17 -7.75
CA PHE A 7 -15.51 -2.28 -8.67
C PHE A 7 -14.97 -3.03 -9.90
N GLU A 8 -14.78 -2.28 -11.01
CA GLU A 8 -14.16 -2.79 -12.22
C GLU A 8 -12.69 -2.36 -12.28
N ALA A 9 -11.79 -3.31 -12.09
CA ALA A 9 -10.36 -3.07 -12.26
C ALA A 9 -9.99 -3.06 -13.75
N LYS A 10 -9.20 -2.08 -14.17
CA LYS A 10 -8.53 -2.07 -15.47
C LYS A 10 -7.25 -2.88 -15.38
N VAL A 11 -7.21 -4.02 -16.06
CA VAL A 11 -6.02 -4.88 -16.12
C VAL A 11 -5.58 -5.08 -17.58
N PRO A 12 -4.26 -5.04 -17.85
CA PRO A 12 -3.20 -4.78 -16.88
C PRO A 12 -3.20 -3.33 -16.38
N ALA A 13 -3.00 -3.14 -15.08
CA ALA A 13 -2.71 -1.82 -14.54
C ALA A 13 -1.29 -1.39 -14.95
N PRO A 14 -0.94 -0.08 -14.93
CA PRO A 14 0.42 0.38 -15.17
C PRO A 14 1.43 -0.34 -14.27
N TYR A 15 2.40 -1.04 -14.88
CA TYR A 15 3.45 -1.78 -14.19
C TYR A 15 4.60 -2.10 -15.18
N PRO A 16 5.88 -2.03 -14.80
CA PRO A 16 6.39 -1.66 -13.48
C PRO A 16 6.18 -0.19 -13.16
N LEU A 17 6.07 0.14 -11.88
CA LEU A 17 5.93 1.52 -11.40
C LEU A 17 7.28 2.24 -11.42
N LYS A 18 7.30 3.52 -11.79
CA LYS A 18 8.52 4.34 -11.81
C LYS A 18 8.94 4.77 -10.41
N GLU A 19 7.96 5.20 -9.62
CA GLU A 19 8.17 5.84 -8.32
C GLU A 19 7.58 4.99 -7.17
N PHE A 20 7.77 3.65 -7.22
CA PHE A 20 7.24 2.76 -6.18
C PHE A 20 7.82 3.05 -4.79
N ASP A 21 9.08 3.49 -4.70
CA ASP A 21 9.70 3.89 -3.43
C ASP A 21 8.97 5.06 -2.78
N LEU A 22 8.61 6.08 -3.57
CA LEU A 22 7.86 7.22 -3.07
C LEU A 22 6.48 6.79 -2.56
N ALA A 23 5.77 5.97 -3.33
CA ALA A 23 4.46 5.45 -2.91
C ALA A 23 4.53 4.71 -1.56
N ASN A 24 5.56 3.89 -1.37
CA ASN A 24 5.77 3.16 -0.13
C ASN A 24 6.20 4.06 1.04
N LYS A 25 7.06 5.05 0.80
CA LYS A 25 7.44 6.04 1.83
C LYS A 25 6.24 6.85 2.31
N ILE A 26 5.33 7.26 1.41
CA ILE A 26 4.07 7.91 1.78
C ILE A 26 3.23 6.98 2.65
N ALA A 27 3.14 5.69 2.31
CA ALA A 27 2.44 4.71 3.14
C ALA A 27 3.08 4.57 4.54
N VAL A 28 4.40 4.61 4.66
CA VAL A 28 5.11 4.59 5.96
C VAL A 28 4.76 5.82 6.80
N ILE A 29 4.71 7.02 6.20
CA ILE A 29 4.24 8.23 6.88
C ILE A 29 2.79 8.04 7.35
N GLY A 30 1.94 7.53 6.48
CA GLY A 30 0.55 7.21 6.80
C GLY A 30 0.39 6.23 7.96
N MET A 31 1.27 5.24 8.07
CA MET A 31 1.30 4.32 9.21
C MET A 31 1.66 5.03 10.51
N GLN A 32 2.61 5.95 10.48
CA GLN A 32 3.02 6.73 11.66
C GLN A 32 1.95 7.74 12.10
N GLU A 33 1.22 8.32 11.16
CA GLU A 33 0.21 9.35 11.40
C GLU A 33 -1.23 8.82 11.45
N GLY A 34 -1.46 7.54 11.14
CA GLY A 34 -2.76 6.87 11.29
C GLY A 34 -3.71 6.95 10.09
N TRP A 35 -3.26 7.41 8.92
CA TRP A 35 -4.09 7.54 7.70
C TRP A 35 -3.67 6.61 6.55
N CYS A 36 -2.81 5.61 6.82
CA CYS A 36 -2.30 4.72 5.79
C CYS A 36 -3.40 3.97 5.02
N SER A 37 -4.42 3.46 5.72
CA SER A 37 -5.51 2.72 5.09
C SER A 37 -6.27 3.57 4.07
N ASP A 38 -6.56 4.83 4.41
CA ASP A 38 -7.27 5.75 3.53
C ASP A 38 -6.42 6.10 2.31
N TYR A 39 -5.10 6.30 2.50
CA TYR A 39 -4.15 6.51 1.41
C TYR A 39 -4.10 5.31 0.46
N VAL A 40 -4.00 4.09 0.99
CA VAL A 40 -3.96 2.86 0.17
C VAL A 40 -5.23 2.73 -0.66
N ILE A 41 -6.40 2.96 -0.08
CA ILE A 41 -7.68 2.93 -0.80
C ILE A 41 -7.70 3.98 -1.92
N ALA A 42 -7.32 5.21 -1.61
CA ALA A 42 -7.33 6.33 -2.58
C ALA A 42 -6.37 6.09 -3.75
N THR A 43 -5.11 5.70 -3.44
CA THR A 43 -4.07 5.49 -4.46
C THR A 43 -4.33 4.25 -5.31
N TYR A 44 -4.83 3.14 -4.72
CA TYR A 44 -5.14 1.92 -5.45
C TYR A 44 -6.37 2.09 -6.35
N ARG A 45 -7.39 2.82 -5.92
CA ARG A 45 -8.53 3.15 -6.79
C ARG A 45 -8.07 3.94 -8.02
N ARG A 46 -7.19 4.91 -7.86
CA ARG A 46 -6.60 5.65 -8.98
C ARG A 46 -5.77 4.75 -9.90
N TRP A 47 -5.00 3.84 -9.31
CA TRP A 47 -4.19 2.91 -10.08
C TRP A 47 -5.03 1.94 -10.88
N PHE A 48 -5.88 1.16 -10.22
CA PHE A 48 -6.60 0.04 -10.84
C PHE A 48 -7.87 0.44 -11.59
N VAL A 49 -8.46 1.58 -11.27
CA VAL A 49 -9.68 2.05 -11.96
C VAL A 49 -9.38 3.17 -12.94
N ALA A 50 -8.56 4.14 -12.57
CA ALA A 50 -8.23 5.28 -13.43
C ALA A 50 -6.97 5.06 -14.30
N GLY A 51 -6.09 4.10 -13.94
CA GLY A 51 -4.84 3.84 -14.66
C GLY A 51 -3.74 4.85 -14.35
N LEU A 52 -3.78 5.48 -13.15
CA LEU A 52 -2.81 6.47 -12.69
C LEU A 52 -1.80 5.80 -11.75
N GLU A 53 -0.51 5.85 -12.10
CA GLU A 53 0.55 5.18 -11.35
C GLU A 53 0.67 5.71 -9.91
N PRO A 54 0.73 4.81 -8.88
CA PRO A 54 1.12 5.19 -7.52
C PRO A 54 2.53 5.81 -7.49
N GLY A 55 2.74 6.77 -6.59
CA GLY A 55 4.03 7.47 -6.47
C GLY A 55 4.28 8.53 -7.54
N SER A 56 3.44 8.60 -8.57
CA SER A 56 3.54 9.58 -9.66
C SER A 56 2.36 10.55 -9.63
N GLU A 57 2.55 11.74 -10.20
CA GLU A 57 1.45 12.68 -10.38
C GLU A 57 0.54 12.24 -11.55
N PRO A 58 -0.78 12.49 -11.48
CA PRO A 58 -1.50 13.20 -10.42
C PRO A 58 -1.94 12.33 -9.24
N ASN A 59 -1.67 11.01 -9.25
CA ASN A 59 -2.17 10.09 -8.22
C ASN A 59 -1.75 10.53 -6.80
N VAL A 60 -0.47 10.90 -6.60
CA VAL A 60 0.05 11.29 -5.28
C VAL A 60 -0.74 12.45 -4.69
N SER A 61 -0.74 13.59 -5.39
CA SER A 61 -1.38 14.80 -4.87
C SER A 61 -2.89 14.66 -4.71
N GLU A 62 -3.56 14.01 -5.66
CA GLU A 62 -5.00 13.80 -5.58
C GLU A 62 -5.40 12.82 -4.46
N SER A 63 -4.62 11.76 -4.26
CA SER A 63 -4.88 10.80 -3.18
C SER A 63 -4.68 11.43 -1.80
N LEU A 64 -3.63 12.24 -1.63
CA LEU A 64 -3.38 12.93 -0.37
C LEU A 64 -4.45 13.97 -0.06
N ARG A 65 -4.85 14.80 -1.05
CA ARG A 65 -5.92 15.79 -0.86
C ARG A 65 -7.27 15.14 -0.52
N GLU A 66 -7.57 13.99 -1.12
CA GLU A 66 -8.82 13.26 -0.85
C GLU A 66 -8.96 12.84 0.61
N ILE A 67 -7.83 12.58 1.26
CA ILE A 67 -7.78 12.17 2.68
C ILE A 67 -7.37 13.33 3.61
N ASP A 68 -7.58 14.58 3.17
CA ASP A 68 -7.28 15.80 3.92
C ASP A 68 -5.80 15.93 4.35
N GLN A 69 -4.87 15.37 3.55
CA GLN A 69 -3.43 15.56 3.76
C GLN A 69 -2.87 16.59 2.78
N ASP A 70 -1.93 17.41 3.26
CA ASP A 70 -1.21 18.36 2.42
C ASP A 70 -0.10 17.64 1.63
N PRO A 71 -0.18 17.62 0.27
CA PRO A 71 0.82 16.94 -0.54
C PRO A 71 2.23 17.51 -0.38
N GLU A 72 2.40 18.83 -0.25
CA GLU A 72 3.71 19.47 -0.13
C GLU A 72 4.40 19.01 1.16
N ARG A 73 3.69 19.04 2.28
CA ARG A 73 4.17 18.54 3.57
C ARG A 73 4.57 17.05 3.50
N VAL A 74 3.72 16.23 2.93
CA VAL A 74 3.95 14.78 2.88
C VAL A 74 5.14 14.46 1.97
N LEU A 75 5.29 15.13 0.85
CA LEU A 75 6.42 14.96 -0.07
C LEU A 75 7.74 15.42 0.58
N GLU A 76 7.72 16.51 1.35
CA GLU A 76 8.88 16.94 2.11
C GLU A 76 9.30 15.90 3.16
N LEU A 77 8.34 15.35 3.92
CA LEU A 77 8.60 14.26 4.86
C LEU A 77 9.13 13.00 4.16
N ALA A 78 8.60 12.65 3.01
CA ALA A 78 9.04 11.47 2.25
C ALA A 78 10.49 11.59 1.74
N ALA A 79 11.02 12.81 1.61
CA ALA A 79 12.40 13.07 1.27
C ALA A 79 13.36 12.96 2.48
N ASP A 80 12.83 12.89 3.70
CA ASP A 80 13.64 12.80 4.91
C ASP A 80 14.30 11.43 5.08
N GLU A 81 15.55 11.42 5.54
CA GLU A 81 16.31 10.19 5.77
C GLU A 81 15.67 9.27 6.83
N THR A 82 14.93 9.84 7.77
CA THR A 82 14.21 9.10 8.81
C THR A 82 13.14 8.20 8.19
N ILE A 83 12.41 8.71 7.20
CA ILE A 83 11.40 7.93 6.48
C ILE A 83 12.06 6.89 5.57
N ALA A 84 13.18 7.21 4.93
CA ALA A 84 13.93 6.23 4.15
C ALA A 84 14.40 5.04 5.02
N LYS A 85 14.91 5.30 6.23
CA LYS A 85 15.30 4.27 7.20
C LYS A 85 14.11 3.46 7.70
N ALA A 86 12.98 4.12 7.98
CA ALA A 86 11.75 3.44 8.40
C ALA A 86 11.23 2.50 7.30
N TYR A 87 11.24 2.94 6.05
CA TYR A 87 10.87 2.11 4.89
C TYR A 87 11.79 0.90 4.74
N LEU A 88 13.11 1.09 4.82
CA LEU A 88 14.07 -0.02 4.79
C LEU A 88 13.80 -1.03 5.90
N SER A 89 13.59 -0.57 7.12
CA SER A 89 13.28 -1.42 8.27
C SER A 89 12.00 -2.24 8.06
N GLN A 90 10.96 -1.67 7.47
CA GLN A 90 9.73 -2.41 7.13
C GLN A 90 10.01 -3.53 6.10
N THR A 91 10.84 -3.24 5.11
CA THR A 91 11.25 -4.23 4.11
C THR A 91 12.05 -5.39 4.74
N GLU A 92 13.01 -5.08 5.61
CA GLU A 92 13.80 -6.07 6.34
C GLU A 92 12.92 -6.94 7.25
N GLN A 93 11.92 -6.35 7.91
CA GLN A 93 10.95 -7.10 8.71
C GLN A 93 10.11 -8.04 7.85
N ALA A 94 9.66 -7.60 6.68
CA ALA A 94 8.93 -8.45 5.74
C ALA A 94 9.79 -9.63 5.27
N GLN A 95 11.06 -9.38 4.93
CA GLN A 95 12.01 -10.43 4.56
C GLN A 95 12.25 -11.43 5.70
N SER A 96 12.42 -10.95 6.93
CA SER A 96 12.63 -11.82 8.11
C SER A 96 11.43 -12.72 8.40
N LYS A 97 10.24 -12.33 7.97
CA LYS A 97 9.00 -13.12 8.06
C LYS A 97 8.72 -13.95 6.82
N ASN A 98 9.68 -14.05 5.89
CA ASN A 98 9.55 -14.77 4.62
C ASN A 98 8.39 -14.27 3.74
N ILE A 99 8.00 -13.01 3.84
CA ILE A 99 7.01 -12.40 2.95
C ILE A 99 7.66 -12.20 1.58
N PHE A 100 7.10 -12.82 0.56
CA PHE A 100 7.63 -12.83 -0.81
C PHE A 100 6.63 -12.28 -1.83
N GLY A 101 5.42 -11.90 -1.42
CA GLY A 101 4.39 -11.39 -2.31
C GLY A 101 3.28 -10.65 -1.57
N SER A 102 2.44 -9.96 -2.33
CA SER A 102 1.32 -9.16 -1.83
C SER A 102 0.02 -9.62 -2.50
N PRO A 103 -1.10 -9.70 -1.77
CA PRO A 103 -1.21 -9.53 -0.33
C PRO A 103 -0.64 -10.71 0.45
N SER A 104 -0.11 -10.46 1.65
CA SER A 104 0.29 -11.48 2.61
C SER A 104 -0.33 -11.19 3.98
N PHE A 105 -0.79 -12.23 4.66
CA PHE A 105 -1.37 -12.17 5.98
C PHE A 105 -0.54 -13.04 6.92
N ILE A 106 -0.19 -12.54 8.09
CA ILE A 106 0.50 -13.31 9.13
C ILE A 106 -0.38 -13.34 10.37
N VAL A 107 -0.69 -14.56 10.83
CA VAL A 107 -1.48 -14.80 12.03
C VAL A 107 -0.76 -15.84 12.87
N ASP A 108 -0.39 -15.48 14.09
CA ASP A 108 0.34 -16.35 15.04
C ASP A 108 1.60 -17.01 14.42
N GLY A 109 2.31 -16.24 13.56
CA GLY A 109 3.53 -16.71 12.89
C GLY A 109 3.30 -17.52 11.60
N GLU A 110 2.07 -17.87 11.27
CA GLU A 110 1.72 -18.56 10.03
C GLU A 110 1.50 -17.54 8.89
N LEU A 111 2.06 -17.82 7.72
CA LEU A 111 1.99 -16.96 6.54
C LEU A 111 0.94 -17.48 5.55
N PHE A 112 0.00 -16.61 5.19
CA PHE A 112 -1.00 -16.83 4.14
C PHE A 112 -0.73 -15.84 3.00
N TRP A 113 -0.40 -16.35 1.81
CA TRP A 113 -0.12 -15.51 0.65
C TRP A 113 -1.24 -15.61 -0.40
N GLY A 114 -1.76 -14.46 -0.77
CA GLY A 114 -2.80 -14.30 -1.79
C GLY A 114 -4.14 -13.84 -1.21
N ASP A 115 -4.90 -13.10 -2.00
CA ASP A 115 -6.23 -12.62 -1.62
C ASP A 115 -7.24 -13.79 -1.41
N ASP A 116 -7.03 -14.89 -2.10
CA ASP A 116 -7.81 -16.13 -1.95
C ASP A 116 -7.52 -16.88 -0.63
N ARG A 117 -6.51 -16.45 0.12
CA ARG A 117 -6.15 -17.02 1.45
C ARG A 117 -6.60 -16.14 2.62
N LEU A 118 -7.32 -15.05 2.34
CA LEU A 118 -7.81 -14.15 3.41
C LEU A 118 -8.75 -14.88 4.37
N GLU A 119 -9.70 -15.64 3.84
CA GLU A 119 -10.66 -16.38 4.65
C GLU A 119 -9.97 -17.45 5.52
N ASP A 120 -8.92 -18.09 5.00
CA ASP A 120 -8.12 -19.05 5.78
C ASP A 120 -7.37 -18.36 6.92
N ALA A 121 -6.78 -17.19 6.66
CA ALA A 121 -6.10 -16.39 7.68
C ALA A 121 -7.06 -15.94 8.79
N VAL A 122 -8.27 -15.50 8.41
CA VAL A 122 -9.33 -15.12 9.38
C VAL A 122 -9.76 -16.32 10.21
N ASN A 123 -10.02 -17.46 9.59
CA ASN A 123 -10.39 -18.68 10.29
C ASN A 123 -9.29 -19.17 11.23
N TRP A 124 -8.02 -18.99 10.86
CA TRP A 124 -6.88 -19.29 11.71
C TRP A 124 -6.82 -18.39 12.94
N ALA A 125 -7.09 -17.09 12.78
CA ALA A 125 -7.13 -16.11 13.86
C ALA A 125 -8.26 -16.37 14.88
N LEU A 126 -9.31 -17.09 14.48
CA LEU A 126 -10.48 -17.37 15.33
C LEU A 126 -10.41 -18.71 16.08
N ARG A 127 -9.33 -19.45 15.94
CA ARG A 127 -9.09 -20.71 16.65
C ARG A 127 -8.66 -20.44 18.09
#